data_71b018f7079f87cd6201fb27ace0342b
#
_entry.id   71b018f7079f87cd6201fb27ace0342b
#
_cell.length_a   1.000
_cell.length_b   1.000
_cell.length_c   1.000
_cell.angle_alpha   90.00
_cell.angle_beta   90.00
_cell.angle_gamma   90.00
#
_symmetry.space_group_name_H-M   'P 1'
#
loop_
_entity.id
_entity.type
_entity.pdbx_description
1 polymer ?
#
loop_
_entity_poly.entity_id
_entity_poly.type
_entity_poly.pdbx_seq_one_letter_code
_entity_poly.pdbx_strand_id
1 'polypeptide(L)'
;MASIVRPSLLRQTALASRWAAAPSVATRGVFMKPMGVAAFHNSSRRSAILPPGPLNDPAPVPDPSAAHGSYHWSFERLLAAGLVPLTIAPFASGSLNPTLDAILCSVLLLHSHMGFQQVVIDYIPKRTYAGLRKTFDWLLNIATVLVGVGLYEFETNDVGITEAVKRIWKA
;
A
#
# COMPACT_ATOMS: atom_id res chain seq x y z
N MET A 1 30.95 -24.44 -22.40
CA MET A 1 31.19 -24.75 -20.98
C MET A 1 32.18 -23.72 -20.46
N ALA A 2 31.71 -22.73 -19.73
CA ALA A 2 32.54 -21.72 -19.08
C ALA A 2 32.04 -21.63 -17.62
N SER A 3 32.83 -22.15 -16.70
CA SER A 3 32.59 -22.13 -15.25
C SER A 3 32.97 -20.78 -14.67
N ILE A 4 32.00 -20.08 -14.11
CA ILE A 4 32.21 -18.83 -13.36
C ILE A 4 32.66 -19.18 -11.96
N VAL A 5 33.93 -18.92 -11.66
CA VAL A 5 34.53 -19.03 -10.32
C VAL A 5 34.08 -17.81 -9.49
N ARG A 6 33.39 -18.04 -8.38
CA ARG A 6 33.06 -17.02 -7.38
C ARG A 6 34.30 -16.75 -6.49
N PRO A 7 34.70 -15.48 -6.27
CA PRO A 7 35.75 -15.19 -5.30
C PRO A 7 35.23 -15.37 -3.86
N SER A 8 35.99 -16.13 -3.09
CA SER A 8 35.79 -16.39 -1.65
C SER A 8 36.05 -15.13 -0.83
N LEU A 9 35.14 -14.84 0.10
CA LEU A 9 35.28 -13.80 1.12
C LEU A 9 36.48 -14.08 2.04
N LEU A 10 37.50 -13.27 1.95
CA LEU A 10 38.61 -13.21 2.90
C LEU A 10 38.09 -12.63 4.22
N ARG A 11 38.06 -13.48 5.24
CA ARG A 11 37.78 -13.16 6.63
C ARG A 11 38.97 -12.39 7.21
N GLN A 12 38.83 -11.06 7.34
CA GLN A 12 39.81 -10.26 8.08
C GLN A 12 39.59 -10.45 9.58
N THR A 13 40.49 -11.19 10.21
CA THR A 13 40.59 -11.26 11.67
C THR A 13 41.40 -10.05 12.15
N ALA A 14 40.70 -9.11 12.80
CA ALA A 14 41.33 -7.99 13.46
C ALA A 14 41.98 -8.47 14.79
N LEU A 15 43.28 -8.46 14.84
CA LEU A 15 44.08 -8.62 16.06
C LEU A 15 43.96 -7.32 16.88
N ALA A 16 43.27 -7.40 18.02
CA ALA A 16 43.22 -6.34 19.01
C ALA A 16 44.52 -6.37 19.82
N SER A 17 45.45 -5.44 19.58
CA SER A 17 46.60 -5.19 20.42
C SER A 17 46.18 -4.47 21.71
N ARG A 18 46.29 -5.19 22.85
CA ARG A 18 46.16 -4.62 24.18
C ARG A 18 47.40 -3.80 24.47
N TRP A 19 47.27 -2.50 24.58
CA TRP A 19 48.27 -1.63 25.15
C TRP A 19 47.98 -1.46 26.64
N ALA A 20 48.92 -1.90 27.49
CA ALA A 20 48.90 -1.73 28.92
C ALA A 20 49.16 -0.24 29.27
N ALA A 21 48.24 0.35 30.03
CA ALA A 21 48.40 1.69 30.54
C ALA A 21 49.32 1.65 31.80
N ALA A 22 50.42 2.42 31.77
CA ALA A 22 51.24 2.71 32.92
C ALA A 22 50.57 3.76 33.84
N PRO A 23 50.75 3.68 35.17
CA PRO A 23 50.15 4.65 36.08
C PRO A 23 50.94 5.96 36.05
N SER A 24 50.29 7.08 35.70
CA SER A 24 50.88 8.41 35.81
C SER A 24 50.67 9.00 37.20
N VAL A 25 51.76 9.45 37.77
CA VAL A 25 51.87 10.20 39.03
C VAL A 25 51.09 11.51 38.99
N ALA A 26 50.18 11.68 39.95
CA ALA A 26 49.38 12.89 40.09
C ALA A 26 50.21 14.07 40.60
N THR A 27 50.54 15.04 39.76
CA THR A 27 51.00 16.36 40.17
C THR A 27 49.78 17.28 40.33
N ARG A 28 49.59 17.74 41.58
CA ARG A 28 48.55 18.69 41.96
C ARG A 28 48.93 20.08 41.43
N GLY A 29 48.56 20.41 40.20
CA GLY A 29 48.61 21.76 39.65
C GLY A 29 47.30 22.50 39.93
N VAL A 30 47.41 23.65 40.59
CA VAL A 30 46.31 24.60 40.74
C VAL A 30 45.98 25.14 39.35
N PHE A 31 44.91 24.58 38.73
CA PHE A 31 44.44 25.05 37.45
C PHE A 31 43.38 26.14 37.69
N MET A 32 43.72 27.38 37.34
CA MET A 32 42.74 28.43 37.08
C MET A 32 41.77 27.92 36.01
N LYS A 33 40.48 27.93 36.35
CA LYS A 33 39.42 27.62 35.38
C LYS A 33 39.51 28.63 34.26
N PRO A 34 39.75 28.26 33.01
CA PRO A 34 39.49 29.17 31.89
C PRO A 34 37.98 29.46 31.85
N MET A 35 37.63 30.76 31.85
CA MET A 35 36.28 31.21 31.63
C MET A 35 35.76 30.56 30.34
N GLY A 36 34.65 29.86 30.49
CA GLY A 36 34.10 29.01 29.46
C GLY A 36 33.79 29.76 28.18
N VAL A 37 34.54 29.42 27.14
CA VAL A 37 34.02 29.52 25.79
C VAL A 37 32.74 28.66 25.79
N ALA A 38 31.61 29.29 25.56
CA ALA A 38 30.36 28.57 25.40
C ALA A 38 30.57 27.55 24.26
N ALA A 39 30.86 26.32 24.65
CA ALA A 39 30.82 25.23 23.70
C ALA A 39 29.39 25.26 23.15
N PHE A 40 29.25 25.53 21.88
CA PHE A 40 28.03 25.24 21.17
C PHE A 40 27.82 23.73 21.39
N HIS A 41 27.03 23.40 22.42
CA HIS A 41 26.50 22.11 22.56
C HIS A 41 25.68 21.87 21.30
N ASN A 42 26.28 21.21 20.36
CA ASN A 42 25.55 20.49 19.35
C ASN A 42 24.77 19.42 20.14
N SER A 43 23.72 19.86 20.85
CA SER A 43 22.74 18.95 21.35
C SER A 43 22.23 18.26 20.10
N SER A 44 22.69 17.04 19.87
CA SER A 44 22.08 16.14 18.94
C SER A 44 20.65 15.92 19.44
N ARG A 45 19.78 16.91 19.22
CA ARG A 45 18.36 16.70 19.21
C ARG A 45 18.20 15.65 18.12
N ARG A 46 18.13 14.43 18.55
CA ARG A 46 17.62 13.34 17.74
C ARG A 46 16.23 13.81 17.35
N SER A 47 16.15 14.52 16.23
CA SER A 47 14.85 14.83 15.67
C SER A 47 14.23 13.46 15.43
N ALA A 48 13.09 13.20 16.06
CA ALA A 48 12.36 11.94 15.95
C ALA A 48 11.95 11.62 14.50
N ILE A 49 12.34 12.46 13.55
CA ILE A 49 12.05 12.39 12.12
C ILE A 49 13.17 11.70 11.34
N LEU A 50 14.41 11.69 11.88
CA LEU A 50 15.53 11.05 11.19
C LEU A 50 15.69 9.62 11.72
N PRO A 51 15.80 8.63 10.84
CA PRO A 51 16.10 7.27 11.25
C PRO A 51 17.44 7.21 11.98
N PRO A 52 17.62 6.28 12.95
CA PRO A 52 18.90 6.08 13.61
C PRO A 52 19.93 5.60 12.59
N GLY A 53 20.99 6.38 12.39
CA GLY A 53 22.07 6.11 11.44
C GLY A 53 22.84 7.37 11.06
N PRO A 54 24.01 7.26 10.41
CA PRO A 54 24.68 8.39 9.78
C PRO A 54 23.78 9.02 8.74
N LEU A 55 23.89 10.34 8.60
CA LEU A 55 23.03 11.11 7.68
C LEU A 55 23.13 10.65 6.21
N ASN A 56 24.23 10.04 5.84
CA ASN A 56 24.52 9.54 4.49
C ASN A 56 24.22 8.06 4.28
N ASP A 57 23.69 7.35 5.29
CA ASP A 57 23.31 5.96 5.10
C ASP A 57 22.09 5.88 4.18
N PRO A 58 22.10 4.95 3.22
CA PRO A 58 20.95 4.75 2.36
C PRO A 58 19.75 4.29 3.19
N ALA A 59 18.58 4.90 2.95
CA ALA A 59 17.35 4.46 3.58
C ALA A 59 17.02 3.02 3.15
N PRO A 60 16.53 2.15 4.07
CA PRO A 60 16.10 0.82 3.69
C PRO A 60 14.92 0.93 2.70
N VAL A 61 15.12 0.35 1.52
CA VAL A 61 14.07 0.28 0.50
C VAL A 61 13.27 -1.00 0.76
N PRO A 62 11.93 -0.93 0.95
CA PRO A 62 11.12 -2.12 1.12
C PRO A 62 11.13 -2.97 -0.15
N ASP A 63 11.00 -4.28 0.01
CA ASP A 63 10.93 -5.21 -1.11
C ASP A 63 9.75 -4.89 -2.03
N PRO A 64 9.93 -4.92 -3.36
CA PRO A 64 8.87 -4.62 -4.30
C PRO A 64 7.77 -5.69 -4.24
N SER A 65 6.51 -5.26 -4.18
CA SER A 65 5.35 -6.13 -4.22
C SER A 65 4.52 -5.87 -5.48
N ALA A 66 4.70 -6.69 -6.50
CA ALA A 66 3.98 -6.57 -7.76
C ALA A 66 2.46 -6.77 -7.59
N ALA A 67 2.05 -7.68 -6.71
CA ALA A 67 0.64 -7.97 -6.45
C ALA A 67 -0.09 -6.78 -5.82
N HIS A 68 0.57 -6.07 -4.89
CA HIS A 68 -0.03 -4.91 -4.20
C HIS A 68 0.08 -3.60 -4.98
N GLY A 69 0.90 -3.55 -6.01
CA GLY A 69 1.12 -2.36 -6.84
C GLY A 69 0.61 -2.55 -8.27
N SER A 70 1.46 -3.04 -9.15
CA SER A 70 1.20 -3.05 -10.59
C SER A 70 0.05 -3.98 -11.02
N TYR A 71 -0.13 -5.13 -10.39
CA TYR A 71 -1.23 -6.05 -10.74
C TYR A 71 -2.58 -5.50 -10.30
N HIS A 72 -2.66 -4.91 -9.10
CA HIS A 72 -3.86 -4.24 -8.62
C HIS A 72 -4.27 -3.10 -9.57
N TRP A 73 -3.34 -2.24 -9.91
CA TRP A 73 -3.56 -1.15 -10.87
C TRP A 73 -4.03 -1.65 -12.24
N SER A 74 -3.40 -2.70 -12.78
CA SER A 74 -3.76 -3.28 -14.08
C SER A 74 -5.16 -3.90 -14.04
N PHE A 75 -5.50 -4.59 -12.94
CA PHE A 75 -6.81 -5.22 -12.76
C PHE A 75 -7.94 -4.20 -12.70
N GLU A 76 -7.77 -3.10 -11.98
CA GLU A 76 -8.77 -2.02 -11.93
C GLU A 76 -9.06 -1.43 -13.32
N ARG A 77 -8.01 -1.21 -14.11
CA ARG A 77 -8.15 -0.67 -15.48
C ARG A 77 -8.76 -1.68 -16.43
N LEU A 78 -8.43 -2.95 -16.29
CA LEU A 78 -9.01 -4.02 -17.11
C LEU A 78 -10.52 -4.16 -16.85
N LEU A 79 -10.95 -4.09 -15.59
CA LEU A 79 -12.36 -4.09 -15.23
C LEU A 79 -13.09 -2.89 -15.84
N ALA A 80 -12.52 -1.68 -15.72
CA ALA A 80 -13.09 -0.47 -16.29
C ALA A 80 -13.20 -0.55 -17.81
N ALA A 81 -12.16 -1.00 -18.49
CA ALA A 81 -12.15 -1.18 -19.94
C ALA A 81 -13.15 -2.27 -20.39
N GLY A 82 -13.29 -3.36 -19.61
CA GLY A 82 -14.23 -4.44 -19.90
C GLY A 82 -15.71 -4.04 -19.73
N LEU A 83 -16.02 -3.08 -18.86
CA LEU A 83 -17.39 -2.58 -18.69
C LEU A 83 -17.93 -1.92 -19.96
N VAL A 84 -17.09 -1.25 -20.76
CA VAL A 84 -17.54 -0.58 -21.98
C VAL A 84 -18.19 -1.53 -22.98
N PRO A 85 -17.54 -2.61 -23.45
CA PRO A 85 -18.19 -3.57 -24.34
C PRO A 85 -19.33 -4.33 -23.66
N LEU A 86 -19.24 -4.66 -22.37
CA LEU A 86 -20.31 -5.34 -21.64
C LEU A 86 -21.59 -4.51 -21.53
N THR A 87 -21.49 -3.20 -21.39
CA THR A 87 -22.67 -2.32 -21.38
C THR A 87 -23.27 -2.10 -22.77
N ILE A 88 -22.47 -2.10 -23.82
CA ILE A 88 -22.94 -1.87 -25.20
C ILE A 88 -23.55 -3.14 -25.81
N ALA A 89 -22.96 -4.30 -25.54
CA ALA A 89 -23.30 -5.55 -26.20
C ALA A 89 -24.80 -5.96 -26.11
N PRO A 90 -25.49 -5.88 -24.95
CA PRO A 90 -26.90 -6.23 -24.83
C PRO A 90 -27.81 -5.36 -25.71
N PHE A 91 -27.47 -4.06 -25.81
CA PHE A 91 -28.27 -3.12 -26.58
C PHE A 91 -27.95 -3.19 -28.09
N ALA A 92 -26.71 -3.46 -28.47
CA ALA A 92 -26.29 -3.62 -29.84
C ALA A 92 -26.79 -4.92 -30.49
N SER A 93 -26.80 -6.01 -29.75
CA SER A 93 -27.25 -7.33 -30.23
C SER A 93 -28.79 -7.44 -30.33
N GLY A 94 -29.51 -6.58 -29.62
CA GLY A 94 -30.98 -6.65 -29.53
C GLY A 94 -31.50 -7.90 -28.80
N SER A 95 -30.63 -8.77 -28.36
CA SER A 95 -30.95 -10.01 -27.63
C SER A 95 -30.50 -9.89 -26.18
N LEU A 96 -31.39 -10.22 -25.27
CA LEU A 96 -31.11 -10.30 -23.85
C LEU A 96 -30.56 -11.69 -23.54
N ASN A 97 -29.31 -11.74 -23.12
CA ASN A 97 -28.66 -12.98 -22.73
C ASN A 97 -28.43 -12.95 -21.21
N PRO A 98 -29.09 -13.85 -20.43
CA PRO A 98 -28.95 -13.86 -18.97
C PRO A 98 -27.51 -14.01 -18.50
N THR A 99 -26.71 -14.79 -19.23
CA THR A 99 -25.30 -14.98 -18.91
C THR A 99 -24.49 -13.67 -19.05
N LEU A 100 -24.77 -12.92 -20.11
CA LEU A 100 -24.08 -11.63 -20.36
C LEU A 100 -24.49 -10.61 -19.29
N ASP A 101 -25.77 -10.61 -18.90
CA ASP A 101 -26.32 -9.74 -17.86
C ASP A 101 -25.69 -10.05 -16.50
N ALA A 102 -25.60 -11.31 -16.13
CA ALA A 102 -24.93 -11.76 -14.89
C ALA A 102 -23.44 -11.35 -14.87
N ILE A 103 -22.73 -11.46 -15.99
CA ILE A 103 -21.34 -11.01 -16.12
C ILE A 103 -21.25 -9.48 -15.94
N LEU A 104 -22.13 -8.73 -16.62
CA LEU A 104 -22.21 -7.27 -16.50
C LEU A 104 -22.43 -6.84 -15.04
N CYS A 105 -23.40 -7.44 -14.36
CA CYS A 105 -23.69 -7.18 -12.94
C CYS A 105 -22.52 -7.47 -12.04
N SER A 106 -21.85 -8.61 -12.24
CA SER A 106 -20.70 -9.00 -11.44
C SER A 106 -19.51 -8.04 -11.63
N VAL A 107 -19.20 -7.67 -12.87
CA VAL A 107 -18.10 -6.75 -13.17
C VAL A 107 -18.41 -5.33 -12.67
N LEU A 108 -19.64 -4.88 -12.81
CA LEU A 108 -20.11 -3.59 -12.32
C LEU A 108 -20.03 -3.51 -10.79
N LEU A 109 -20.44 -4.56 -10.09
CA LEU A 109 -20.35 -4.65 -8.63
C LEU A 109 -18.90 -4.57 -8.14
N LEU A 110 -18.00 -5.34 -8.76
CA LEU A 110 -16.58 -5.32 -8.42
C LEU A 110 -15.95 -3.96 -8.72
N HIS A 111 -16.26 -3.36 -9.87
CA HIS A 111 -15.76 -2.05 -10.25
C HIS A 111 -16.22 -0.96 -9.26
N SER A 112 -17.49 -0.98 -8.88
CA SER A 112 -18.05 -0.04 -7.90
C SER A 112 -17.42 -0.23 -6.51
N HIS A 113 -17.27 -1.46 -6.07
CA HIS A 113 -16.61 -1.76 -4.78
C HIS A 113 -15.19 -1.19 -4.73
N MET A 114 -14.37 -1.45 -5.76
CA MET A 114 -13.00 -0.94 -5.82
C MET A 114 -12.96 0.58 -5.88
N GLY A 115 -13.86 1.20 -6.64
CA GLY A 115 -13.97 2.66 -6.70
C GLY A 115 -14.27 3.28 -5.33
N PHE A 116 -15.25 2.76 -4.60
CA PHE A 116 -15.55 3.22 -3.24
C PHE A 116 -14.42 2.91 -2.25
N GLN A 117 -13.73 1.79 -2.42
CA GLN A 117 -12.57 1.46 -1.59
C GLN A 117 -11.46 2.51 -1.77
N GLN A 118 -11.18 2.95 -3.00
CA GLN A 118 -10.20 4.02 -3.24
C GLN A 118 -10.63 5.34 -2.58
N VAL A 119 -11.90 5.72 -2.65
CA VAL A 119 -12.42 6.90 -1.94
C VAL A 119 -12.17 6.79 -0.44
N VAL A 120 -12.47 5.63 0.16
CA VAL A 120 -12.22 5.40 1.59
C VAL A 120 -10.73 5.48 1.91
N ILE A 121 -9.85 4.97 1.02
CA ILE A 121 -8.39 5.03 1.17
C ILE A 121 -7.89 6.47 1.15
N ASP A 122 -8.34 7.26 0.21
CA ASP A 122 -7.82 8.59 -0.05
C ASP A 122 -8.32 9.63 0.97
N TYR A 123 -9.58 9.54 1.36
CA TYR A 123 -10.19 10.55 2.23
C TYR A 123 -10.18 10.19 3.72
N ILE A 124 -9.99 8.92 4.10
CA ILE A 124 -9.91 8.48 5.49
C ILE A 124 -8.55 7.84 5.76
N PRO A 125 -7.51 8.64 6.03
CA PRO A 125 -6.15 8.12 6.23
C PRO A 125 -6.09 7.26 7.50
N LYS A 126 -5.62 6.04 7.36
CA LYS A 126 -5.49 5.07 8.46
C LYS A 126 -4.64 5.58 9.62
N ARG A 127 -3.64 6.45 9.30
CA ARG A 127 -2.74 7.02 10.29
C ARG A 127 -3.47 7.91 11.31
N THR A 128 -4.47 8.69 10.86
CA THR A 128 -5.19 9.66 11.68
C THR A 128 -6.48 9.09 12.23
N TYR A 129 -7.21 8.31 11.43
CA TYR A 129 -8.55 7.84 11.72
C TYR A 129 -8.68 6.31 11.59
N ALA A 130 -7.81 5.56 12.31
CA ALA A 130 -7.75 4.10 12.19
C ALA A 130 -9.09 3.38 12.47
N GLY A 131 -9.82 3.82 13.50
CA GLY A 131 -11.13 3.26 13.84
C GLY A 131 -12.17 3.54 12.77
N LEU A 132 -12.30 4.80 12.37
CA LEU A 132 -13.22 5.23 11.32
C LEU A 132 -12.96 4.52 10.00
N ARG A 133 -11.68 4.41 9.60
CA ARG A 133 -11.26 3.66 8.42
C ARG A 133 -11.74 2.22 8.44
N LYS A 134 -11.52 1.52 9.56
CA LYS A 134 -11.97 0.13 9.72
C LYS A 134 -13.49 0.01 9.64
N THR A 135 -14.22 0.95 10.21
CA THR A 135 -15.70 0.98 10.14
C THR A 135 -16.17 1.13 8.69
N PHE A 136 -15.61 2.05 7.93
CA PHE A 136 -15.98 2.25 6.53
C PHE A 136 -15.60 1.07 5.64
N ASP A 137 -14.43 0.44 5.86
CA ASP A 137 -14.02 -0.77 5.13
C ASP A 137 -15.03 -1.91 5.37
N TRP A 138 -15.47 -2.12 6.63
CA TRP A 138 -16.50 -3.13 6.94
C TRP A 138 -17.88 -2.77 6.39
N LEU A 139 -18.28 -1.52 6.49
CA LEU A 139 -19.56 -1.03 5.94
C LEU A 139 -19.60 -1.25 4.42
N LEU A 140 -18.53 -0.92 3.71
CA LEU A 140 -18.42 -1.14 2.28
C LEU A 140 -18.50 -2.63 1.91
N ASN A 141 -17.81 -3.50 2.65
CA ASN A 141 -17.86 -4.94 2.41
C ASN A 141 -19.29 -5.49 2.61
N ILE A 142 -19.95 -5.10 3.70
CA ILE A 142 -21.33 -5.51 3.97
C ILE A 142 -22.28 -5.00 2.88
N ALA A 143 -22.17 -3.73 2.49
CA ALA A 143 -22.98 -3.15 1.45
C ALA A 143 -22.79 -3.87 0.11
N THR A 144 -21.54 -4.21 -0.24
CA THR A 144 -21.22 -4.96 -1.47
C THR A 144 -21.87 -6.36 -1.46
N VAL A 145 -21.80 -7.07 -0.34
CA VAL A 145 -22.44 -8.38 -0.20
C VAL A 145 -23.96 -8.26 -0.33
N LEU A 146 -24.57 -7.28 0.33
CA LEU A 146 -26.02 -7.06 0.23
C LEU A 146 -26.46 -6.73 -1.19
N VAL A 147 -25.74 -5.86 -1.88
CA VAL A 147 -26.02 -5.55 -3.28
C VAL A 147 -25.81 -6.77 -4.17
N GLY A 148 -24.76 -7.57 -3.92
CA GLY A 148 -24.50 -8.82 -4.65
C GLY A 148 -25.63 -9.83 -4.51
N VAL A 149 -26.17 -10.01 -3.30
CA VAL A 149 -27.35 -10.86 -3.07
C VAL A 149 -28.57 -10.29 -3.79
N GLY A 150 -28.82 -8.99 -3.68
CA GLY A 150 -29.93 -8.34 -4.37
C GLY A 150 -29.84 -8.47 -5.89
N LEU A 151 -28.66 -8.30 -6.48
CA LEU A 151 -28.44 -8.52 -7.91
C LEU A 151 -28.67 -9.97 -8.32
N TYR A 152 -28.19 -10.93 -7.51
CA TYR A 152 -28.42 -12.36 -7.76
C TYR A 152 -29.90 -12.69 -7.77
N GLU A 153 -30.66 -12.22 -6.78
CA GLU A 153 -32.11 -12.42 -6.72
C GLU A 153 -32.83 -11.77 -7.94
N PHE A 154 -32.39 -10.56 -8.31
CA PHE A 154 -32.98 -9.83 -9.43
C PHE A 154 -32.72 -10.51 -10.80
N GLU A 155 -31.53 -11.09 -10.99
CA GLU A 155 -31.18 -11.82 -12.22
C GLU A 155 -31.81 -13.22 -12.30
N THR A 156 -32.07 -13.87 -11.16
CA THR A 156 -32.58 -15.24 -11.14
C THR A 156 -34.10 -15.32 -11.02
N ASN A 157 -34.71 -14.43 -10.27
CA ASN A 157 -36.14 -14.48 -9.95
C ASN A 157 -36.97 -13.37 -10.61
N ASP A 158 -36.31 -12.37 -11.24
CA ASP A 158 -36.97 -11.26 -11.90
C ASP A 158 -36.46 -11.08 -13.34
N VAL A 159 -36.60 -9.91 -13.91
CA VAL A 159 -36.34 -9.61 -15.33
C VAL A 159 -34.89 -9.37 -15.71
N GLY A 160 -34.01 -9.21 -14.73
CA GLY A 160 -32.62 -8.81 -14.97
C GLY A 160 -32.44 -7.32 -15.28
N ILE A 161 -31.18 -6.84 -15.18
CA ILE A 161 -30.88 -5.40 -15.28
C ILE A 161 -31.13 -4.88 -16.69
N THR A 162 -30.68 -5.57 -17.72
CA THR A 162 -30.80 -5.07 -19.11
C THR A 162 -32.24 -4.98 -19.59
N GLU A 163 -33.09 -5.96 -19.22
CA GLU A 163 -34.51 -5.90 -19.54
C GLU A 163 -35.25 -4.83 -18.72
N ALA A 164 -34.87 -4.65 -17.45
CA ALA A 164 -35.41 -3.58 -16.60
C ALA A 164 -35.13 -2.19 -17.22
N VAL A 165 -33.90 -1.93 -17.64
CA VAL A 165 -33.50 -0.69 -18.32
C VAL A 165 -34.31 -0.51 -19.62
N LYS A 166 -34.45 -1.57 -20.42
CA LYS A 166 -35.20 -1.54 -21.66
C LYS A 166 -36.70 -1.25 -21.43
N ARG A 167 -37.30 -1.82 -20.38
CA ARG A 167 -38.70 -1.53 -20.02
C ARG A 167 -38.90 -0.08 -19.60
N ILE A 168 -38.00 0.43 -18.74
CA ILE A 168 -38.04 1.84 -18.32
C ILE A 168 -37.88 2.78 -19.52
N TRP A 169 -37.00 2.43 -20.46
CA TRP A 169 -36.75 3.27 -21.66
C TRP A 169 -37.92 3.31 -22.59
N LYS A 170 -38.78 2.27 -22.63
CA LYS A 170 -39.96 2.15 -23.51
C LYS A 170 -41.25 2.56 -22.84
N ALA A 171 -41.25 2.80 -21.53
CA ALA A 171 -42.43 3.27 -20.79
C ALA A 171 -42.70 4.75 -21.06
#